data_b52bf8b44f7b666cede53fc0f66f384e
#
_entry.id   b52bf8b44f7b666cede53fc0f66f384e
#
_cell.length_a   1.000
_cell.length_b   1.000
_cell.length_c   1.000
_cell.angle_alpha   90.00
_cell.angle_beta   90.00
_cell.angle_gamma   90.00
#
_symmetry.space_group_name_H-M   'P 1'
#
loop_
_entity.id
_entity.type
_entity.pdbx_description
1 polymer ?
#
loop_
_entity_poly.entity_id
_entity_poly.type
_entity_poly.pdbx_seq_one_letter_code
_entity_poly.pdbx_strand_id
1 'polypeptide(L)'
;LVSSGFPADYLDPQYECTLCHDTGRVAGGELCRCVVQLAINTVFESSGVSAAQNFRNFDLNLQKNPKDRNVMSRIRDAAEAYANAFPNNERRDLLYQGETGVGKTYLLNCIGGRVLERGYSVLKISAYKLIQLTLDNLRNEPSERPDYILPDLLIIDDLGTEPMIRNITIETLLSIVCERQDLDKATIIA
;
A
#
# COMPACT_ATOMS: atom_id res chain seq x y z
N LEU A 1 16.33 17.06 36.38
CA LEU A 1 16.32 17.19 34.94
C LEU A 1 15.77 18.55 34.50
N VAL A 2 14.57 18.95 34.96
CA VAL A 2 13.98 20.26 34.63
C VAL A 2 14.84 21.42 35.16
N SER A 3 15.44 21.29 36.34
CA SER A 3 16.39 22.28 36.90
C SER A 3 17.71 22.39 36.11
N SER A 4 18.01 21.40 35.26
CA SER A 4 19.18 21.35 34.37
C SER A 4 18.86 21.69 32.91
N GLY A 5 17.65 22.22 32.64
CA GLY A 5 17.21 22.66 31.30
C GLY A 5 16.68 21.57 30.38
N PHE A 6 16.48 20.36 30.88
CA PHE A 6 15.85 19.28 30.11
C PHE A 6 14.32 19.29 30.27
N PRO A 7 13.53 18.95 29.23
CA PRO A 7 12.09 18.82 29.35
C PRO A 7 11.71 17.72 30.35
N ALA A 8 10.51 17.81 30.93
CA ALA A 8 10.04 16.87 31.97
C ALA A 8 9.97 15.43 31.48
N ASP A 9 9.70 15.24 30.21
CA ASP A 9 9.54 13.97 29.47
C ASP A 9 10.84 13.48 28.80
N TYR A 10 11.98 14.09 29.13
CA TYR A 10 13.28 13.78 28.49
C TYR A 10 13.69 12.30 28.64
N LEU A 11 13.27 11.65 29.72
CA LEU A 11 13.56 10.25 30.00
C LEU A 11 12.40 9.31 29.63
N ASP A 12 11.27 9.86 29.14
CA ASP A 12 10.15 9.03 28.77
C ASP A 12 10.49 8.25 27.50
N PRO A 13 10.14 6.96 27.44
CA PRO A 13 10.41 6.14 26.25
C PRO A 13 9.70 6.72 25.04
N GLN A 14 10.44 6.93 23.97
CA GLN A 14 9.91 7.32 22.66
C GLN A 14 9.70 6.05 21.84
N TYR A 15 8.44 5.70 21.54
CA TYR A 15 8.11 4.52 20.76
C TYR A 15 7.80 4.91 19.31
N GLU A 16 8.38 4.20 18.34
CA GLU A 16 8.04 4.33 16.93
C GLU A 16 6.65 3.76 16.65
N CYS A 17 6.31 2.65 17.28
CA CYS A 17 4.99 2.04 17.19
C CYS A 17 4.18 2.24 18.45
N THR A 18 3.17 3.08 18.41
CA THR A 18 2.27 3.35 19.55
C THR A 18 1.34 2.18 19.91
N LEU A 19 1.20 1.17 19.02
CA LEU A 19 0.32 0.01 19.24
C LEU A 19 1.01 -1.07 20.07
N CYS A 20 2.27 -1.35 19.84
CA CYS A 20 3.00 -2.41 20.54
C CYS A 20 4.15 -1.88 21.39
N HIS A 21 4.38 -0.57 21.41
CA HIS A 21 5.51 0.04 22.11
C HIS A 21 6.83 -0.65 21.78
N ASP A 22 7.06 -0.88 20.47
CA ASP A 22 8.25 -1.50 19.86
C ASP A 22 8.53 -2.96 20.29
N THR A 23 7.59 -3.60 21.00
CA THR A 23 7.71 -5.03 21.37
C THR A 23 7.45 -5.98 20.19
N GLY A 24 6.88 -5.49 19.09
CA GLY A 24 6.50 -6.28 17.93
C GLY A 24 5.25 -7.15 18.11
N ARG A 25 4.62 -7.13 19.29
CA ARG A 25 3.41 -7.91 19.60
C ARG A 25 2.35 -7.04 20.26
N VAL A 26 1.09 -7.32 19.92
CA VAL A 26 -0.07 -6.66 20.55
C VAL A 26 -0.65 -7.55 21.68
N ALA A 27 -1.61 -7.01 22.42
CA ALA A 27 -2.33 -7.76 23.44
C ALA A 27 -2.97 -9.01 22.81
N GLY A 28 -2.67 -10.19 23.39
CA GLY A 28 -3.06 -11.48 22.81
C GLY A 28 -1.91 -12.25 22.16
N GLY A 29 -0.71 -11.64 22.03
CA GLY A 29 0.50 -12.30 21.53
C GLY A 29 0.64 -12.32 20.01
N GLU A 30 -0.31 -11.76 19.27
CA GLU A 30 -0.27 -11.63 17.82
C GLU A 30 0.83 -10.65 17.37
N LEU A 31 1.34 -10.84 16.14
CA LEU A 31 2.31 -9.89 15.54
C LEU A 31 1.67 -8.52 15.34
N CYS A 32 2.38 -7.50 15.74
CA CYS A 32 1.97 -6.13 15.47
C CYS A 32 2.09 -5.79 13.98
N ARG A 33 1.22 -4.93 13.49
CA ARG A 33 1.26 -4.42 12.11
C ARG A 33 2.60 -3.80 11.72
N CYS A 34 3.31 -3.17 12.63
CA CYS A 34 4.64 -2.62 12.38
C CYS A 34 5.65 -3.70 11.98
N VAL A 35 5.59 -4.88 12.59
CA VAL A 35 6.46 -6.01 12.23
C VAL A 35 6.10 -6.57 10.86
N VAL A 36 4.80 -6.69 10.57
CA VAL A 36 4.32 -7.10 9.24
C VAL A 36 4.80 -6.13 8.17
N GLN A 37 4.65 -4.82 8.41
CA GLN A 37 5.12 -3.80 7.48
C GLN A 37 6.64 -3.81 7.32
N LEU A 38 7.38 -4.00 8.41
CA LEU A 38 8.84 -4.11 8.38
C LEU A 38 9.29 -5.32 7.54
N ALA A 39 8.65 -6.47 7.73
CA ALA A 39 8.94 -7.67 6.93
C ALA A 39 8.67 -7.43 5.43
N ILE A 40 7.55 -6.82 5.08
CA ILE A 40 7.24 -6.44 3.70
C ILE A 40 8.31 -5.49 3.15
N ASN A 41 8.67 -4.45 3.89
CA ASN A 41 9.67 -3.47 3.48
C ASN A 41 11.05 -4.10 3.27
N THR A 42 11.44 -5.04 4.14
CA THR A 42 12.72 -5.74 4.05
C THR A 42 12.79 -6.60 2.78
N VAL A 43 11.74 -7.35 2.48
CA VAL A 43 11.69 -8.23 1.29
C VAL A 43 11.70 -7.43 -0.02
N PHE A 44 11.12 -6.24 -0.04
CA PHE A 44 10.96 -5.44 -1.26
C PHE A 44 11.77 -4.14 -1.26
N GLU A 45 12.71 -3.95 -0.33
CA GLU A 45 13.47 -2.71 -0.12
C GLU A 45 12.58 -1.47 0.19
N SER A 46 11.29 -1.60 0.03
CA SER A 46 10.27 -0.61 0.41
C SER A 46 8.86 -1.20 0.27
N SER A 47 7.86 -0.58 0.88
CA SER A 47 6.44 -0.88 0.59
C SER A 47 6.06 -0.59 -0.88
N GLY A 48 7.00 -0.10 -1.67
CA GLY A 48 6.75 0.42 -3.02
C GLY A 48 6.01 1.77 -3.03
N VAL A 49 5.66 2.31 -1.86
CA VAL A 49 4.94 3.58 -1.73
C VAL A 49 5.93 4.73 -1.59
N SER A 50 5.77 5.77 -2.41
CA SER A 50 6.60 6.98 -2.33
C SER A 50 6.04 7.96 -1.30
N ALA A 51 6.78 8.24 -0.24
CA ALA A 51 6.41 9.24 0.77
C ALA A 51 6.32 10.67 0.21
N ALA A 52 7.05 10.97 -0.87
CA ALA A 52 7.00 12.27 -1.54
C ALA A 52 5.67 12.52 -2.27
N GLN A 53 4.98 11.46 -2.68
CA GLN A 53 3.71 11.51 -3.38
C GLN A 53 2.57 11.32 -2.38
N ASN A 54 2.02 12.42 -1.91
CA ASN A 54 0.95 12.44 -0.92
C ASN A 54 -0.15 13.44 -1.32
N PHE A 55 -1.31 13.40 -0.65
CA PHE A 55 -2.45 14.27 -0.97
C PHE A 55 -2.15 15.76 -0.79
N ARG A 56 -1.20 16.15 0.08
CA ARG A 56 -0.83 17.56 0.30
C ARG A 56 -0.05 18.12 -0.89
N ASN A 57 0.76 17.27 -1.53
CA ASN A 57 1.60 17.64 -2.67
C ASN A 57 0.89 17.37 -4.02
N PHE A 58 -0.39 16.99 -4.00
CA PHE A 58 -1.15 16.68 -5.20
C PHE A 58 -1.51 17.97 -5.96
N ASP A 59 -0.77 18.26 -7.03
CA ASP A 59 -0.97 19.48 -7.82
C ASP A 59 -2.00 19.27 -8.96
N LEU A 60 -3.19 19.82 -8.76
CA LEU A 60 -4.26 19.81 -9.76
C LEU A 60 -3.97 20.71 -10.97
N ASN A 61 -3.02 21.66 -10.86
CA ASN A 61 -2.70 22.58 -11.95
C ASN A 61 -1.90 21.93 -13.08
N LEU A 62 -1.36 20.73 -12.85
CA LEU A 62 -0.76 19.91 -13.91
C LEU A 62 -1.79 19.56 -14.99
N GLN A 63 -3.08 19.51 -14.65
CA GLN A 63 -4.18 19.35 -15.60
C GLN A 63 -4.48 20.71 -16.28
N LYS A 64 -4.05 20.87 -17.53
CA LYS A 64 -4.22 22.12 -18.28
C LYS A 64 -5.68 22.43 -18.60
N ASN A 65 -6.48 21.39 -18.88
CA ASN A 65 -7.90 21.52 -19.20
C ASN A 65 -8.73 21.65 -17.90
N PRO A 66 -9.58 22.69 -17.77
CA PRO A 66 -10.45 22.86 -16.59
C PRO A 66 -11.42 21.69 -16.34
N LYS A 67 -11.92 21.03 -17.40
CA LYS A 67 -12.79 19.86 -17.25
C LYS A 67 -12.03 18.68 -16.62
N ASP A 68 -10.82 18.41 -17.11
CA ASP A 68 -9.98 17.31 -16.59
C ASP A 68 -9.52 17.61 -15.16
N ARG A 69 -9.23 18.88 -14.85
CA ARG A 69 -8.92 19.31 -13.48
C ARG A 69 -10.07 19.05 -12.52
N ASN A 70 -11.32 19.35 -12.94
CA ASN A 70 -12.50 19.09 -12.12
C ASN A 70 -12.72 17.58 -11.88
N VAL A 71 -12.53 16.77 -12.92
CA VAL A 71 -12.60 15.30 -12.80
C VAL A 71 -11.52 14.79 -11.85
N MET A 72 -10.27 15.24 -12.02
CA MET A 72 -9.15 14.83 -11.18
C MET A 72 -9.32 15.26 -9.73
N SER A 73 -9.89 16.46 -9.46
CA SER A 73 -10.21 16.89 -8.10
C SER A 73 -11.18 15.93 -7.43
N ARG A 74 -12.25 15.55 -8.12
CA ARG A 74 -13.24 14.58 -7.57
C ARG A 74 -12.64 13.21 -7.31
N ILE A 75 -11.76 12.74 -8.22
CA ILE A 75 -11.07 11.45 -8.06
C ILE A 75 -10.13 11.52 -6.86
N ARG A 76 -9.35 12.60 -6.72
CA ARG A 76 -8.47 12.84 -5.56
C ARG A 76 -9.27 12.84 -4.26
N ASP A 77 -10.37 13.59 -4.21
CA ASP A 77 -11.20 13.72 -3.00
C ASP A 77 -11.82 12.38 -2.60
N ALA A 78 -12.28 11.58 -3.58
CA ALA A 78 -12.78 10.23 -3.36
C ALA A 78 -11.68 9.27 -2.86
N ALA A 79 -10.47 9.37 -3.43
CA ALA A 79 -9.33 8.57 -3.01
C ALA A 79 -8.87 8.93 -1.59
N GLU A 80 -8.88 10.22 -1.24
CA GLU A 80 -8.55 10.68 0.11
C GLU A 80 -9.60 10.22 1.12
N ALA A 81 -10.89 10.30 0.77
CA ALA A 81 -11.99 9.77 1.59
C ALA A 81 -11.84 8.26 1.80
N TYR A 82 -11.51 7.51 0.73
CA TYR A 82 -11.23 6.07 0.83
C TYR A 82 -10.09 5.78 1.82
N ALA A 83 -8.95 6.44 1.66
CA ALA A 83 -7.79 6.23 2.51
C ALA A 83 -8.05 6.61 3.98
N ASN A 84 -8.86 7.64 4.21
CA ASN A 84 -9.26 8.07 5.56
C ASN A 84 -10.30 7.14 6.21
N ALA A 85 -11.17 6.49 5.45
CA ALA A 85 -12.15 5.53 5.96
C ALA A 85 -11.59 4.12 6.17
N PHE A 86 -10.45 3.80 5.55
CA PHE A 86 -9.83 2.48 5.62
C PHE A 86 -9.69 1.97 7.08
N PRO A 87 -9.98 0.71 7.41
CA PRO A 87 -10.39 -0.40 6.54
C PRO A 87 -11.93 -0.53 6.39
N ASN A 88 -12.70 0.39 6.95
CA ASN A 88 -14.17 0.29 7.06
C ASN A 88 -14.88 0.85 5.80
N ASN A 89 -14.30 0.66 4.64
CA ASN A 89 -14.85 1.12 3.37
C ASN A 89 -16.02 0.21 2.93
N GLU A 90 -17.11 0.78 2.40
CA GLU A 90 -18.18 0.00 1.76
C GLU A 90 -17.66 -0.80 0.57
N ARG A 91 -16.76 -0.18 -0.21
CA ARG A 91 -16.04 -0.82 -1.31
C ARG A 91 -14.59 -0.93 -0.93
N ARG A 92 -14.12 -2.14 -0.72
CA ARG A 92 -12.73 -2.41 -0.35
C ARG A 92 -11.80 -2.38 -1.55
N ASP A 93 -12.25 -2.94 -2.68
CA ASP A 93 -11.48 -3.04 -3.90
C ASP A 93 -11.75 -1.86 -4.83
N LEU A 94 -10.71 -1.32 -5.44
CA LEU A 94 -10.78 -0.23 -6.41
C LEU A 94 -10.02 -0.58 -7.68
N LEU A 95 -10.57 -0.18 -8.82
CA LEU A 95 -9.91 -0.24 -10.12
C LEU A 95 -9.80 1.18 -10.69
N TYR A 96 -8.56 1.63 -10.92
CA TYR A 96 -8.28 2.89 -11.58
C TYR A 96 -7.91 2.65 -13.04
N GLN A 97 -8.76 3.10 -13.95
CA GLN A 97 -8.54 2.99 -15.39
C GLN A 97 -8.33 4.37 -16.02
N GLY A 98 -7.42 4.46 -16.98
CA GLY A 98 -7.13 5.70 -17.70
C GLY A 98 -5.83 5.61 -18.48
N GLU A 99 -5.59 6.61 -19.33
CA GLU A 99 -4.39 6.71 -20.16
C GLU A 99 -3.11 6.78 -19.33
N THR A 100 -1.97 6.47 -19.96
CA THR A 100 -0.66 6.61 -19.35
C THR A 100 -0.38 8.10 -19.06
N GLY A 101 0.23 8.39 -17.91
CA GLY A 101 0.63 9.75 -17.53
C GLY A 101 -0.47 10.60 -16.88
N VAL A 102 -1.70 10.10 -16.71
CA VAL A 102 -2.78 10.88 -16.08
C VAL A 102 -2.66 11.00 -14.56
N GLY A 103 -1.68 10.32 -13.93
CA GLY A 103 -1.42 10.44 -12.49
C GLY A 103 -1.93 9.27 -11.64
N LYS A 104 -2.27 8.11 -12.24
CA LYS A 104 -2.73 6.91 -11.49
C LYS A 104 -1.74 6.50 -10.41
N THR A 105 -0.49 6.25 -10.78
CA THR A 105 0.60 5.86 -9.85
C THR A 105 0.77 6.88 -8.71
N TYR A 106 0.67 8.18 -8.99
CA TYR A 106 0.72 9.22 -7.96
C TYR A 106 -0.42 9.06 -6.96
N LEU A 107 -1.64 8.86 -7.46
CA LEU A 107 -2.82 8.68 -6.63
C LEU A 107 -2.72 7.41 -5.76
N LEU A 108 -2.21 6.31 -6.33
CA LEU A 108 -1.95 5.07 -5.59
C LEU A 108 -0.96 5.28 -4.43
N ASN A 109 0.10 6.05 -4.66
CA ASN A 109 1.05 6.41 -3.60
C ASN A 109 0.41 7.28 -2.53
N CYS A 110 -0.47 8.24 -2.90
CA CYS A 110 -1.22 9.03 -1.93
C CYS A 110 -2.09 8.14 -1.03
N ILE A 111 -2.82 7.19 -1.62
CA ILE A 111 -3.67 6.25 -0.88
C ILE A 111 -2.81 5.37 0.03
N GLY A 112 -1.79 4.71 -0.53
CA GLY A 112 -0.91 3.82 0.22
C GLY A 112 -0.21 4.54 1.38
N GLY A 113 0.32 5.74 1.14
CA GLY A 113 0.96 6.57 2.16
C GLY A 113 0.00 6.94 3.29
N ARG A 114 -1.22 7.35 2.97
CA ARG A 114 -2.24 7.68 3.99
C ARG A 114 -2.66 6.46 4.81
N VAL A 115 -2.79 5.29 4.17
CA VAL A 115 -3.12 4.02 4.85
C VAL A 115 -1.98 3.60 5.77
N LEU A 116 -0.71 3.74 5.34
CA LEU A 116 0.48 3.53 6.17
C LEU A 116 0.52 4.48 7.39
N GLU A 117 0.28 5.79 7.19
CA GLU A 117 0.22 6.79 8.26
C GLU A 117 -0.82 6.42 9.34
N ARG A 118 -1.88 5.69 8.96
CA ARG A 118 -2.91 5.21 9.87
C ARG A 118 -2.57 3.88 10.54
N GLY A 119 -1.38 3.33 10.31
CA GLY A 119 -0.86 2.14 10.98
C GLY A 119 -1.31 0.81 10.35
N TYR A 120 -1.78 0.83 9.09
CA TYR A 120 -2.11 -0.39 8.34
C TYR A 120 -0.95 -0.80 7.43
N SER A 121 -0.80 -2.09 7.20
CA SER A 121 0.23 -2.61 6.30
C SER A 121 -0.17 -2.45 4.83
N VAL A 122 0.77 -1.99 4.00
CA VAL A 122 0.57 -1.79 2.56
C VAL A 122 1.70 -2.45 1.79
N LEU A 123 1.36 -3.16 0.74
CA LEU A 123 2.29 -3.60 -0.29
C LEU A 123 1.87 -3.00 -1.63
N LYS A 124 2.75 -2.22 -2.25
CA LYS A 124 2.60 -1.75 -3.62
C LYS A 124 3.61 -2.45 -4.53
N ILE A 125 3.15 -3.06 -5.59
CA ILE A 125 3.96 -3.79 -6.56
C ILE A 125 3.42 -3.55 -7.97
N SER A 126 4.30 -3.50 -8.97
CA SER A 126 3.83 -3.51 -10.36
C SER A 126 3.37 -4.89 -10.79
N ALA A 127 2.37 -4.96 -11.67
CA ALA A 127 1.90 -6.23 -12.24
C ALA A 127 3.05 -7.00 -12.89
N TYR A 128 3.95 -6.31 -13.59
CA TYR A 128 5.17 -6.92 -14.16
C TYR A 128 6.01 -7.63 -13.09
N LYS A 129 6.36 -6.93 -12.00
CA LYS A 129 7.22 -7.49 -10.93
C LYS A 129 6.53 -8.66 -10.22
N LEU A 130 5.23 -8.57 -10.00
CA LEU A 130 4.43 -9.62 -9.37
C LEU A 130 4.50 -10.92 -10.20
N ILE A 131 4.28 -10.84 -11.51
CA ILE A 131 4.35 -12.01 -12.40
C ILE A 131 5.78 -12.52 -12.53
N GLN A 132 6.78 -11.64 -12.63
CA GLN A 132 8.18 -12.04 -12.63
C GLN A 132 8.54 -12.87 -11.39
N LEU A 133 8.22 -12.42 -10.20
CA LEU A 133 8.48 -13.15 -8.96
C LEU A 133 7.72 -14.48 -8.90
N THR A 134 6.51 -14.54 -9.44
CA THR A 134 5.77 -15.79 -9.56
C THR A 134 6.48 -16.79 -10.46
N LEU A 135 7.02 -16.35 -11.59
CA LEU A 135 7.78 -17.20 -12.52
C LEU A 135 9.11 -17.67 -11.92
N ASP A 136 9.81 -16.78 -11.23
CA ASP A 136 11.06 -17.12 -10.56
C ASP A 136 10.83 -18.19 -9.49
N ASN A 137 9.74 -18.09 -8.75
CA ASN A 137 9.33 -19.10 -7.75
C ASN A 137 8.94 -20.45 -8.36
N LEU A 138 8.39 -20.46 -9.58
CA LEU A 138 8.11 -21.71 -10.28
C LEU A 138 9.39 -22.41 -10.75
N ARG A 139 10.51 -21.68 -10.88
CA ARG A 139 11.82 -22.19 -11.31
C ARG A 139 12.76 -22.54 -10.16
N ASN A 140 12.65 -21.81 -9.06
CA ASN A 140 13.47 -21.93 -7.86
C ASN A 140 12.60 -22.40 -6.68
N GLU A 141 13.19 -22.88 -5.60
CA GLU A 141 12.44 -23.30 -4.42
C GLU A 141 11.60 -22.15 -3.80
N PRO A 142 10.40 -22.42 -3.32
CA PRO A 142 9.38 -21.39 -2.98
C PRO A 142 9.67 -20.59 -1.69
N SER A 143 10.89 -20.57 -1.17
CA SER A 143 11.24 -20.00 0.14
C SER A 143 11.24 -18.47 0.23
N GLU A 144 11.23 -17.75 -0.89
CA GLU A 144 11.37 -16.28 -0.91
C GLU A 144 10.14 -15.55 -1.52
N ARG A 145 9.01 -16.21 -1.56
CA ARG A 145 7.80 -15.60 -2.12
C ARG A 145 7.23 -14.56 -1.16
N PRO A 146 7.07 -13.30 -1.61
CA PRO A 146 6.33 -12.33 -0.83
C PRO A 146 4.90 -12.80 -0.61
N ASP A 147 4.42 -12.61 0.58
CA ASP A 147 3.03 -12.89 0.89
C ASP A 147 2.17 -11.70 0.39
N TYR A 148 1.51 -11.90 -0.74
CA TYR A 148 0.57 -10.92 -1.29
C TYR A 148 -0.77 -10.89 -0.53
N ILE A 149 -0.99 -11.87 0.34
CA ILE A 149 -2.23 -12.01 1.10
C ILE A 149 -2.15 -11.29 2.43
N LEU A 150 -0.96 -11.27 3.05
CA LEU A 150 -0.76 -10.74 4.39
C LEU A 150 -1.07 -9.24 4.54
N PRO A 151 -0.69 -8.32 3.63
CA PRO A 151 -0.93 -6.89 3.79
C PRO A 151 -2.42 -6.55 3.91
N ASP A 152 -2.74 -5.54 4.72
CA ASP A 152 -4.11 -5.01 4.83
C ASP A 152 -4.57 -4.41 3.49
N LEU A 153 -3.66 -3.72 2.78
CA LEU A 153 -3.88 -3.17 1.44
C LEU A 153 -2.81 -3.66 0.46
N LEU A 154 -3.24 -4.29 -0.63
CA LEU A 154 -2.41 -4.59 -1.78
C LEU A 154 -2.71 -3.59 -2.90
N ILE A 155 -1.66 -3.00 -3.47
CA ILE A 155 -1.75 -2.11 -4.63
C ILE A 155 -0.99 -2.75 -5.79
N ILE A 156 -1.68 -3.10 -6.87
CA ILE A 156 -1.09 -3.62 -8.11
C ILE A 156 -1.11 -2.49 -9.14
N ASP A 157 0.07 -1.95 -9.43
CA ASP A 157 0.24 -0.83 -10.36
C ASP A 157 0.65 -1.31 -11.74
N ASP A 158 0.37 -0.50 -12.77
CA ASP A 158 0.75 -0.75 -14.17
C ASP A 158 0.21 -2.08 -14.73
N LEU A 159 -1.07 -2.40 -14.46
CA LEU A 159 -1.72 -3.58 -15.05
C LEU A 159 -1.71 -3.48 -16.58
N GLY A 160 -1.33 -4.58 -17.23
CA GLY A 160 -1.17 -4.66 -18.70
C GLY A 160 0.28 -4.51 -19.16
N THR A 161 1.24 -4.32 -18.25
CA THR A 161 2.69 -4.31 -18.57
C THR A 161 3.35 -5.67 -18.33
N GLU A 162 2.66 -6.57 -17.65
CA GLU A 162 3.13 -7.90 -17.31
C GLU A 162 3.20 -8.82 -18.54
N PRO A 163 4.14 -9.78 -18.58
CA PRO A 163 4.19 -10.78 -19.63
C PRO A 163 2.93 -11.66 -19.57
N MET A 164 2.20 -11.74 -20.67
CA MET A 164 1.02 -12.58 -20.82
C MET A 164 1.40 -14.04 -21.07
N ILE A 165 1.56 -14.80 -20.00
CA ILE A 165 1.90 -16.22 -20.07
C ILE A 165 0.63 -17.04 -19.85
N ARG A 166 0.32 -17.90 -20.82
CA ARG A 166 -0.85 -18.74 -20.80
C ARG A 166 -0.91 -19.59 -19.52
N ASN A 167 -2.07 -19.62 -18.88
CA ASN A 167 -2.36 -20.36 -17.64
C ASN A 167 -1.48 -19.97 -16.44
N ILE A 168 -0.89 -18.75 -16.43
CA ILE A 168 -0.11 -18.24 -15.30
C ILE A 168 -0.54 -16.83 -14.94
N THR A 169 -0.46 -15.89 -15.89
CA THR A 169 -0.62 -14.46 -15.57
C THR A 169 -2.01 -14.15 -15.02
N ILE A 170 -3.05 -14.51 -15.76
CA ILE A 170 -4.43 -14.22 -15.36
C ILE A 170 -4.83 -15.03 -14.13
N GLU A 171 -4.48 -16.30 -14.10
CA GLU A 171 -4.79 -17.19 -12.98
C GLU A 171 -4.11 -16.74 -11.69
N THR A 172 -2.87 -16.28 -11.76
CA THR A 172 -2.16 -15.71 -10.60
C THR A 172 -2.85 -14.46 -10.06
N LEU A 173 -3.16 -13.50 -10.95
CA LEU A 173 -3.84 -12.27 -10.56
C LEU A 173 -5.22 -12.54 -9.95
N LEU A 174 -6.00 -13.40 -10.60
CA LEU A 174 -7.33 -13.79 -10.10
C LEU A 174 -7.24 -14.52 -8.76
N SER A 175 -6.32 -15.47 -8.60
CA SER A 175 -6.13 -16.20 -7.34
C SER A 175 -5.83 -15.25 -6.18
N ILE A 176 -4.91 -14.29 -6.38
CA ILE A 176 -4.57 -13.31 -5.35
C ILE A 176 -5.78 -12.46 -4.99
N VAL A 177 -6.51 -11.94 -5.98
CA VAL A 177 -7.67 -11.07 -5.73
C VAL A 177 -8.77 -11.84 -5.02
N CYS A 178 -9.13 -13.05 -5.48
CA CYS A 178 -10.17 -13.87 -4.85
C CYS A 178 -9.82 -14.24 -3.42
N GLU A 179 -8.59 -14.72 -3.17
CA GLU A 179 -8.16 -15.10 -1.83
C GLU A 179 -8.17 -13.90 -0.85
N ARG A 180 -7.78 -12.72 -1.33
CA ARG A 180 -7.85 -11.49 -0.53
C ARG A 180 -9.29 -11.06 -0.24
N GLN A 181 -10.19 -11.22 -1.20
CA GLN A 181 -11.62 -10.96 -1.00
C GLN A 181 -12.22 -11.91 0.05
N ASP A 182 -11.88 -13.20 0.00
CA ASP A 182 -12.33 -14.19 0.99
C ASP A 182 -11.84 -13.87 2.42
N LEU A 183 -10.70 -13.20 2.53
CA LEU A 183 -10.11 -12.73 3.80
C LEU A 183 -10.50 -11.29 4.16
N ASP A 184 -11.45 -10.70 3.47
CA ASP A 184 -11.87 -9.30 3.68
C ASP A 184 -10.74 -8.27 3.57
N LYS A 185 -9.71 -8.54 2.76
CA LYS A 185 -8.57 -7.65 2.54
C LYS A 185 -8.71 -6.83 1.27
N ALA A 186 -8.31 -5.58 1.34
CA ALA A 186 -8.47 -4.62 0.26
C ALA A 186 -7.41 -4.77 -0.84
N THR A 187 -7.85 -4.63 -2.09
CA THR A 187 -6.96 -4.62 -3.26
C THR A 187 -7.28 -3.43 -4.16
N ILE A 188 -6.25 -2.69 -4.57
CA ILE A 188 -6.37 -1.60 -5.56
C ILE A 188 -5.52 -1.96 -6.76
N ILE A 189 -6.10 -1.81 -7.96
CA ILE A 189 -5.44 -2.12 -9.23
C ILE A 189 -5.48 -0.87 -10.13
N ALA A 190 -4.38 -0.59 -10.87
CA ALA A 190 -4.32 0.47 -11.87
C ALA A 190 -3.57 0.06 -13.12
#